data_1c9f38db68173223a406eb23b1c05149
#
_entry.id   1c9f38db68173223a406eb23b1c05149
#
_cell.length_a   1.000
_cell.length_b   1.000
_cell.length_c   1.000
_cell.angle_alpha   90.00
_cell.angle_beta   90.00
_cell.angle_gamma   90.00
#
_symmetry.space_group_name_H-M   'P 1'
#
loop_
_entity.id
_entity.type
_entity.pdbx_description
1 polymer ?
#
loop_
_entity_poly.entity_id
_entity_poly.type
_entity_poly.pdbx_seq_one_letter_code
_entity_poly.pdbx_strand_id
1 'polypeptide(L)'
;MMPRISLILAVGLAWTGFGSEGQAQDTKARRSDAVVKVSAQAGMPDADGKQVLTVTLKIDDQWHIYANTLPKDFPGIPTSIKVGARSKIEDVKVDYPEDKWIKEGEYKAFEGTVPIKVTLRRSKGDTSPLEVAVSFQSCTKTSCLFPVIIKQTVP
;
A
#
# COMPACT_ATOMS: atom_id res chain seq x y z
N MET A 1 -52.38 -74.59 16.90
CA MET A 1 -51.53 -74.21 15.78
C MET A 1 -51.41 -72.70 15.70
N MET A 2 -50.35 -72.14 16.25
CA MET A 2 -50.12 -70.69 16.28
C MET A 2 -48.94 -70.32 15.40
N PRO A 3 -49.04 -69.39 14.47
CA PRO A 3 -47.88 -68.94 13.73
C PRO A 3 -47.11 -67.88 14.54
N ARG A 4 -45.82 -68.05 14.61
CA ARG A 4 -44.86 -67.09 15.21
C ARG A 4 -44.66 -65.92 14.25
N ILE A 5 -44.92 -64.72 14.76
CA ILE A 5 -44.60 -63.47 14.08
C ILE A 5 -43.18 -63.05 14.49
N SER A 6 -42.26 -63.10 13.56
CA SER A 6 -40.90 -62.57 13.73
C SER A 6 -40.88 -61.05 13.51
N LEU A 7 -40.55 -60.34 14.57
CA LEU A 7 -40.35 -58.89 14.52
C LEU A 7 -38.90 -58.60 14.07
N ILE A 8 -38.74 -58.08 12.87
CA ILE A 8 -37.43 -57.62 12.38
C ILE A 8 -37.25 -56.15 12.81
N LEU A 9 -36.31 -55.92 13.73
CA LEU A 9 -35.87 -54.57 14.10
C LEU A 9 -34.88 -54.11 13.04
N ALA A 10 -35.30 -53.11 12.27
CA ALA A 10 -34.38 -52.39 11.38
C ALA A 10 -33.69 -51.26 12.18
N VAL A 11 -32.39 -51.43 12.43
CA VAL A 11 -31.52 -50.38 13.02
C VAL A 11 -31.07 -49.48 11.87
N GLY A 12 -31.69 -48.30 11.80
CA GLY A 12 -31.27 -47.24 10.89
C GLY A 12 -30.02 -46.54 11.43
N LEU A 13 -28.85 -46.72 10.81
CA LEU A 13 -27.66 -45.92 11.05
C LEU A 13 -27.87 -44.53 10.39
N ALA A 14 -28.12 -43.51 11.19
CA ALA A 14 -28.06 -42.15 10.71
C ALA A 14 -26.61 -41.73 10.62
N TRP A 15 -26.07 -41.63 9.38
CA TRP A 15 -24.82 -40.97 9.12
C TRP A 15 -25.03 -39.47 9.18
N THR A 16 -24.65 -38.85 10.29
CA THR A 16 -24.47 -37.38 10.37
C THR A 16 -23.15 -37.02 9.72
N GLY A 17 -23.21 -36.66 8.44
CA GLY A 17 -22.07 -36.09 7.72
C GLY A 17 -21.72 -34.72 8.33
N PHE A 18 -20.67 -34.67 9.13
CA PHE A 18 -19.98 -33.41 9.46
C PHE A 18 -19.33 -32.89 8.19
N GLY A 19 -20.04 -32.04 7.46
CA GLY A 19 -19.45 -31.21 6.43
C GLY A 19 -18.53 -30.19 7.11
N SER A 20 -17.23 -30.46 7.13
CA SER A 20 -16.22 -29.43 7.36
C SER A 20 -16.27 -28.48 6.19
N GLU A 21 -17.05 -27.39 6.31
CA GLU A 21 -16.85 -26.22 5.45
C GLU A 21 -15.46 -25.68 5.77
N GLY A 22 -14.48 -26.15 5.01
CA GLY A 22 -13.16 -25.53 4.96
C GLY A 22 -13.35 -24.10 4.47
N GLN A 23 -13.36 -23.15 5.40
CA GLN A 23 -13.17 -21.74 5.05
C GLN A 23 -11.84 -21.65 4.33
N ALA A 24 -11.87 -21.54 3.02
CA ALA A 24 -10.74 -21.12 2.23
C ALA A 24 -10.40 -19.72 2.75
N GLN A 25 -9.42 -19.62 3.66
CA GLN A 25 -8.81 -18.38 4.04
C GLN A 25 -8.22 -17.79 2.77
N ASP A 26 -8.81 -16.71 2.31
CA ASP A 26 -8.31 -15.90 1.20
C ASP A 26 -6.92 -15.40 1.60
N THR A 27 -5.90 -16.21 1.29
CA THR A 27 -4.48 -15.92 1.50
C THR A 27 -3.98 -14.95 0.43
N LYS A 28 -4.81 -14.00 0.03
CA LYS A 28 -4.35 -12.89 -0.79
C LYS A 28 -3.31 -12.15 0.02
N ALA A 29 -2.05 -12.33 -0.38
CA ALA A 29 -0.90 -11.74 0.28
C ALA A 29 -1.19 -10.23 0.51
N ARG A 30 -1.20 -9.81 1.78
CA ARG A 30 -1.54 -8.43 2.12
C ARG A 30 -0.47 -7.50 1.59
N ARG A 31 -0.87 -6.55 0.80
CA ARG A 31 -0.02 -5.54 0.19
C ARG A 31 -0.02 -4.27 1.04
N SER A 32 1.02 -3.48 0.89
CA SER A 32 1.20 -2.23 1.65
C SER A 32 0.09 -1.20 1.46
N ASP A 33 -0.64 -1.24 0.33
CA ASP A 33 -1.81 -0.38 0.06
C ASP A 33 -3.06 -0.75 0.89
N ALA A 34 -3.04 -1.85 1.61
CA ALA A 34 -4.09 -2.21 2.56
C ALA A 34 -4.09 -1.31 3.82
N VAL A 35 -2.95 -0.70 4.16
CA VAL A 35 -2.73 0.08 5.39
C VAL A 35 -2.17 1.49 5.13
N VAL A 36 -2.02 1.87 3.87
CA VAL A 36 -1.59 3.22 3.47
C VAL A 36 -2.47 3.75 2.35
N LYS A 37 -3.08 4.90 2.60
CA LYS A 37 -3.82 5.65 1.59
C LYS A 37 -2.92 6.73 0.99
N VAL A 38 -2.85 6.76 -0.34
CA VAL A 38 -2.08 7.76 -1.10
C VAL A 38 -3.04 8.73 -1.75
N SER A 39 -2.76 10.02 -1.65
CA SER A 39 -3.43 11.08 -2.41
C SER A 39 -2.41 12.05 -2.97
N ALA A 40 -2.68 12.59 -4.14
CA ALA A 40 -1.83 13.59 -4.77
C ALA A 40 -2.68 14.78 -5.24
N GLN A 41 -2.18 15.98 -5.03
CA GLN A 41 -2.79 17.23 -5.48
C GLN A 41 -1.73 18.10 -6.13
N ALA A 42 -2.06 18.71 -7.27
CA ALA A 42 -1.18 19.62 -7.96
C ALA A 42 -1.73 21.05 -7.88
N GLY A 43 -0.87 22.01 -7.58
CA GLY A 43 -1.15 23.43 -7.82
C GLY A 43 -1.06 23.76 -9.30
N MET A 44 -1.56 24.91 -9.71
CA MET A 44 -1.38 25.39 -11.10
C MET A 44 0.09 25.74 -11.36
N PRO A 45 0.62 25.49 -12.56
CA PRO A 45 1.95 26.01 -12.93
C PRO A 45 1.97 27.54 -12.91
N ASP A 46 3.06 28.11 -12.48
CA ASP A 46 3.26 29.56 -12.57
C ASP A 46 3.65 29.99 -14.01
N ALA A 47 3.87 31.32 -14.20
CA ALA A 47 4.21 31.90 -15.48
C ALA A 47 5.51 31.34 -16.10
N ASP A 48 6.41 30.80 -15.27
CA ASP A 48 7.69 30.21 -15.66
C ASP A 48 7.62 28.66 -15.78
N GLY A 49 6.41 28.09 -15.63
CA GLY A 49 6.16 26.65 -15.70
C GLY A 49 6.52 25.88 -14.43
N LYS A 50 6.90 26.56 -13.34
CA LYS A 50 7.14 25.90 -12.06
C LYS A 50 5.83 25.47 -11.43
N GLN A 51 5.75 24.21 -11.03
CA GLN A 51 4.57 23.61 -10.41
C GLN A 51 4.93 22.89 -9.11
N VAL A 52 4.04 22.94 -8.16
CA VAL A 52 4.17 22.25 -6.86
C VAL A 52 3.05 21.22 -6.74
N LEU A 53 3.43 19.99 -6.39
CA LEU A 53 2.52 18.93 -6.02
C LEU A 53 2.70 18.61 -4.54
N THR A 54 1.62 18.19 -3.88
CA THR A 54 1.66 17.57 -2.56
C THR A 54 1.16 16.14 -2.68
N VAL A 55 2.01 15.20 -2.32
CA VAL A 55 1.66 13.78 -2.20
C VAL A 55 1.51 13.47 -0.73
N THR A 56 0.34 13.02 -0.31
CA THR A 56 0.07 12.70 1.10
C THR A 56 -0.13 11.19 1.24
N LEU A 57 0.68 10.58 2.11
CA LEU A 57 0.51 9.21 2.52
C LEU A 57 -0.10 9.20 3.92
N LYS A 58 -1.28 8.59 4.07
CA LYS A 58 -1.91 8.38 5.36
C LYS A 58 -1.71 6.92 5.77
N ILE A 59 -0.88 6.71 6.77
CA ILE A 59 -0.46 5.41 7.29
C ILE A 59 -1.33 5.06 8.49
N ASP A 60 -1.89 3.87 8.52
CA ASP A 60 -2.71 3.39 9.64
C ASP A 60 -1.84 3.22 10.90
N ASP A 61 -2.49 3.32 12.08
CA ASP A 61 -1.82 3.15 13.37
C ASP A 61 -1.06 1.81 13.45
N GLN A 62 0.06 1.81 14.17
CA GLN A 62 0.99 0.68 14.34
C GLN A 62 1.78 0.28 13.08
N TRP A 63 1.51 0.92 11.93
CA TRP A 63 2.26 0.74 10.70
C TRP A 63 3.24 1.89 10.48
N HIS A 64 4.33 1.59 9.81
CA HIS A 64 5.27 2.57 9.28
C HIS A 64 5.67 2.18 7.86
N ILE A 65 6.16 3.13 7.10
CA ILE A 65 6.80 2.87 5.81
C ILE A 65 8.26 3.31 5.91
N TYR A 66 9.14 2.60 5.21
CA TYR A 66 10.54 2.99 5.19
C TYR A 66 10.73 4.40 4.64
N ALA A 67 11.65 5.17 5.23
CA ALA A 67 12.01 6.48 4.72
C ALA A 67 12.59 6.39 3.29
N ASN A 68 12.78 7.53 2.66
CA ASN A 68 13.35 7.62 1.31
C ASN A 68 14.84 7.22 1.23
N THR A 69 15.51 7.15 2.37
CA THR A 69 16.90 6.72 2.49
C THR A 69 17.01 5.55 3.46
N LEU A 70 17.63 4.47 3.01
CA LEU A 70 17.93 3.28 3.82
C LEU A 70 19.42 2.98 3.78
N PRO A 71 19.99 2.28 4.79
CA PRO A 71 21.33 1.74 4.70
C PRO A 71 21.52 0.87 3.45
N LYS A 72 22.72 0.89 2.88
CA LYS A 72 23.01 0.27 1.56
C LYS A 72 22.59 -1.21 1.46
N ASP A 73 22.78 -1.96 2.55
CA ASP A 73 22.52 -3.40 2.58
C ASP A 73 21.20 -3.74 3.31
N PHE A 74 20.35 -2.74 3.54
CA PHE A 74 19.07 -2.96 4.21
C PHE A 74 18.05 -3.57 3.23
N PRO A 75 17.37 -4.68 3.58
CA PRO A 75 16.53 -5.44 2.64
C PRO A 75 15.15 -4.80 2.37
N GLY A 76 14.84 -3.65 2.97
CA GLY A 76 13.56 -2.96 2.79
C GLY A 76 13.47 -2.16 1.49
N ILE A 77 12.25 -1.81 1.09
CA ILE A 77 11.99 -0.94 -0.07
C ILE A 77 11.78 0.49 0.42
N PRO A 78 12.66 1.44 0.08
CA PRO A 78 12.51 2.84 0.48
C PRO A 78 11.30 3.48 -0.19
N THR A 79 10.71 4.46 0.49
CA THR A 79 9.66 5.29 -0.10
C THR A 79 10.27 6.15 -1.21
N SER A 80 9.68 6.09 -2.41
CA SER A 80 10.12 6.91 -3.53
C SER A 80 8.93 7.47 -4.31
N ILE A 81 9.11 8.67 -4.86
CA ILE A 81 8.13 9.31 -5.74
C ILE A 81 8.78 9.55 -7.09
N LYS A 82 8.08 9.17 -8.15
CA LYS A 82 8.41 9.51 -9.53
C LYS A 82 7.25 10.26 -10.14
N VAL A 83 7.55 11.31 -10.89
CA VAL A 83 6.55 12.07 -11.63
C VAL A 83 6.86 11.96 -13.11
N GLY A 84 5.83 11.70 -13.90
CA GLY A 84 5.87 11.67 -15.35
C GLY A 84 4.82 12.60 -15.96
N ALA A 85 5.04 13.03 -17.17
CA ALA A 85 4.11 13.79 -17.99
C ALA A 85 4.22 13.36 -19.45
N ARG A 86 3.25 13.75 -20.28
CA ARG A 86 3.36 13.58 -21.74
C ARG A 86 4.40 14.51 -22.35
N SER A 87 4.54 15.71 -21.79
CA SER A 87 5.54 16.70 -22.15
C SER A 87 6.80 16.53 -21.30
N LYS A 88 7.88 17.18 -21.71
CA LYS A 88 9.13 17.22 -20.94
C LYS A 88 8.89 17.94 -19.61
N ILE A 89 9.34 17.33 -18.53
CA ILE A 89 9.44 17.95 -17.21
C ILE A 89 10.92 18.00 -16.79
N GLU A 90 11.28 19.04 -16.07
CA GLU A 90 12.64 19.33 -15.62
C GLU A 90 12.66 19.70 -14.15
N ASP A 91 13.83 19.75 -13.55
CA ASP A 91 14.09 20.22 -12.19
C ASP A 91 13.18 19.54 -11.15
N VAL A 92 12.93 18.22 -11.31
CA VAL A 92 12.10 17.49 -10.37
C VAL A 92 12.83 17.35 -9.03
N LYS A 93 12.29 17.99 -8.00
CA LYS A 93 12.80 17.91 -6.64
C LYS A 93 11.71 17.35 -5.72
N VAL A 94 12.06 16.31 -4.95
CA VAL A 94 11.18 15.72 -3.95
C VAL A 94 11.70 16.08 -2.56
N ASP A 95 10.91 16.83 -1.81
CA ASP A 95 11.21 17.24 -0.45
C ASP A 95 10.39 16.36 0.52
N TYR A 96 11.07 15.40 1.15
CA TYR A 96 10.49 14.53 2.16
C TYR A 96 10.42 15.25 3.51
N PRO A 97 9.38 14.98 4.34
CA PRO A 97 9.34 15.50 5.70
C PRO A 97 10.40 14.81 6.58
N GLU A 98 10.51 15.28 7.82
CA GLU A 98 11.39 14.65 8.80
C GLU A 98 10.99 13.20 9.05
N ASP A 99 11.97 12.32 9.00
CA ASP A 99 11.84 10.89 9.27
C ASP A 99 12.19 10.59 10.74
N LYS A 100 11.76 9.43 11.22
CA LYS A 100 12.06 8.98 12.58
C LYS A 100 12.93 7.73 12.55
N TRP A 101 13.87 7.64 13.50
CA TRP A 101 14.60 6.42 13.75
C TRP A 101 13.70 5.35 14.35
N ILE A 102 13.73 4.16 13.78
CA ILE A 102 13.03 2.96 14.27
C ILE A 102 14.06 1.90 14.66
N LYS A 103 13.69 1.00 15.57
CA LYS A 103 14.56 -0.07 16.07
C LYS A 103 15.94 0.42 16.50
N GLU A 104 15.97 1.33 17.47
CA GLU A 104 17.23 1.78 18.09
C GLU A 104 18.27 2.33 17.10
N GLY A 105 17.80 2.89 15.99
CA GLY A 105 18.66 3.53 15.01
C GLY A 105 19.10 2.66 13.83
N GLU A 106 18.53 1.47 13.65
CA GLU A 106 18.87 0.63 12.49
C GLU A 106 18.39 1.24 11.16
N TYR A 107 17.22 1.88 11.13
CA TYR A 107 16.69 2.51 9.94
C TYR A 107 15.71 3.64 10.26
N LYS A 108 15.43 4.46 9.27
CA LYS A 108 14.48 5.56 9.35
C LYS A 108 13.16 5.23 8.68
N ALA A 109 12.06 5.75 9.21
CA ALA A 109 10.72 5.49 8.72
C ALA A 109 9.80 6.70 8.86
N PHE A 110 8.68 6.64 8.15
CA PHE A 110 7.56 7.57 8.26
C PHE A 110 6.36 6.87 8.92
N GLU A 111 5.63 7.63 9.74
CA GLU A 111 4.41 7.20 10.44
C GLU A 111 3.32 8.26 10.34
N GLY A 112 2.05 7.83 10.48
CA GLY A 112 0.89 8.72 10.49
C GLY A 112 0.64 9.41 9.15
N THR A 113 0.47 10.71 9.14
CA THR A 113 0.23 11.49 7.91
C THR A 113 1.52 12.13 7.42
N VAL A 114 1.93 11.78 6.21
CA VAL A 114 3.22 12.14 5.62
C VAL A 114 2.99 12.98 4.36
N PRO A 115 3.04 14.32 4.45
CA PRO A 115 2.99 15.20 3.29
C PRO A 115 4.38 15.31 2.65
N ILE A 116 4.48 14.94 1.37
CA ILE A 116 5.71 15.03 0.59
C ILE A 116 5.50 16.06 -0.51
N LYS A 117 6.37 17.05 -0.56
CA LYS A 117 6.31 18.12 -1.56
C LYS A 117 7.16 17.76 -2.77
N VAL A 118 6.58 17.88 -3.95
CA VAL A 118 7.31 17.74 -5.21
C VAL A 118 7.26 19.05 -5.96
N THR A 119 8.42 19.55 -6.33
CA THR A 119 8.56 20.74 -7.18
C THR A 119 9.12 20.30 -8.52
N LEU A 120 8.56 20.79 -9.60
CA LEU A 120 9.05 20.51 -10.96
C LEU A 120 8.86 21.73 -11.85
N ARG A 121 9.48 21.69 -13.04
CA ARG A 121 9.29 22.67 -14.09
C ARG A 121 8.72 21.99 -15.34
N ARG A 122 7.70 22.59 -15.90
CA ARG A 122 7.05 22.17 -17.16
C ARG A 122 7.38 23.15 -18.27
N SER A 123 7.13 22.74 -19.50
CA SER A 123 7.11 23.68 -20.63
C SER A 123 6.05 24.76 -20.38
N LYS A 124 6.39 25.99 -20.73
CA LYS A 124 5.50 27.14 -20.53
C LYS A 124 4.13 26.90 -21.19
N GLY A 125 3.07 27.08 -20.42
CA GLY A 125 1.68 26.89 -20.89
C GLY A 125 1.21 25.42 -20.93
N ASP A 126 2.05 24.45 -20.54
CA ASP A 126 1.64 23.06 -20.45
C ASP A 126 0.85 22.80 -19.18
N THR A 127 -0.39 22.35 -19.33
CA THR A 127 -1.31 21.98 -18.25
C THR A 127 -1.77 20.52 -18.37
N SER A 128 -1.05 19.71 -19.16
CA SER A 128 -1.42 18.30 -19.32
C SER A 128 -1.33 17.54 -17.99
N PRO A 129 -2.13 16.50 -17.76
CA PRO A 129 -2.09 15.74 -16.51
C PRO A 129 -0.71 15.15 -16.24
N LEU A 130 -0.34 15.09 -14.95
CA LEU A 130 0.87 14.43 -14.45
C LEU A 130 0.52 13.05 -13.91
N GLU A 131 1.39 12.07 -14.16
CA GLU A 131 1.35 10.77 -13.50
C GLU A 131 2.33 10.77 -12.31
N VAL A 132 1.81 10.48 -11.13
CA VAL A 132 2.59 10.35 -9.89
C VAL A 132 2.63 8.88 -9.50
N ALA A 133 3.83 8.29 -9.46
CA ALA A 133 4.03 6.93 -8.99
C ALA A 133 4.73 6.94 -7.64
N VAL A 134 4.09 6.36 -6.63
CA VAL A 134 4.59 6.27 -5.25
C VAL A 134 4.90 4.81 -4.93
N SER A 135 6.15 4.50 -4.65
CA SER A 135 6.61 3.17 -4.24
C SER A 135 6.90 3.17 -2.75
N PHE A 136 6.45 2.16 -2.02
CA PHE A 136 6.70 2.00 -0.59
C PHE A 136 6.46 0.57 -0.12
N GLN A 137 6.99 0.27 1.07
CA GLN A 137 6.74 -0.97 1.81
C GLN A 137 6.32 -0.64 3.24
N SER A 138 5.22 -1.23 3.70
CA SER A 138 4.68 -1.05 5.05
C SER A 138 5.08 -2.18 5.96
N CYS A 139 5.51 -1.83 7.17
CA CYS A 139 5.93 -2.78 8.19
C CYS A 139 5.33 -2.44 9.55
N THR A 140 5.24 -3.44 10.41
CA THR A 140 5.08 -3.34 11.86
C THR A 140 6.44 -3.60 12.52
N LYS A 141 6.47 -3.71 13.83
CA LYS A 141 7.70 -4.10 14.56
C LYS A 141 8.19 -5.52 14.22
N THR A 142 7.32 -6.39 13.72
CA THR A 142 7.61 -7.82 13.56
C THR A 142 7.40 -8.36 12.15
N SER A 143 6.66 -7.65 11.29
CA SER A 143 6.32 -8.16 9.95
C SER A 143 6.18 -7.04 8.94
N CYS A 144 6.45 -7.35 7.68
CA CYS A 144 6.25 -6.44 6.56
C CYS A 144 5.24 -7.00 5.56
N LEU A 145 4.51 -6.11 4.91
CA LEU A 145 3.63 -6.41 3.79
C LEU A 145 4.42 -6.38 2.48
N PHE A 146 3.82 -6.92 1.42
CA PHE A 146 4.41 -6.80 0.10
C PHE A 146 4.46 -5.34 -0.34
N PRO A 147 5.58 -4.90 -0.93
CA PRO A 147 5.73 -3.55 -1.45
C PRO A 147 4.77 -3.30 -2.61
N VAL A 148 4.45 -2.02 -2.83
CA VAL A 148 3.54 -1.59 -3.89
C VAL A 148 4.07 -0.37 -4.62
N ILE A 149 3.56 -0.17 -5.83
CA ILE A 149 3.65 1.09 -6.57
C ILE A 149 2.22 1.55 -6.84
N ILE A 150 1.85 2.69 -6.26
CA ILE A 150 0.56 3.33 -6.48
C ILE A 150 0.73 4.44 -7.51
N LYS A 151 -0.08 4.42 -8.56
CA LYS A 151 -0.09 5.45 -9.59
C LYS A 151 -1.34 6.31 -9.46
N GLN A 152 -1.17 7.62 -9.56
CA GLN A 152 -2.25 8.59 -9.58
C GLN A 152 -2.03 9.59 -10.68
N THR A 153 -3.12 9.99 -11.33
CA THR A 153 -3.13 11.08 -12.30
C THR A 153 -3.64 12.34 -11.61
N VAL A 154 -2.89 13.42 -11.71
CA VAL A 154 -3.29 14.75 -11.20
C VAL A 154 -3.39 15.72 -12.37
N PRO A 155 -4.41 16.59 -12.37
CA PRO A 155 -4.63 17.57 -13.43
C PRO A 155 -3.53 18.62 -13.51
#